data_ef065bfa53ec92702e79efb01711f8e0
#
_entry.id   ef065bfa53ec92702e79efb01711f8e0
#
_cell.length_a   1.000
_cell.length_b   1.000
_cell.length_c   1.000
_cell.angle_alpha   90.00
_cell.angle_beta   90.00
_cell.angle_gamma   90.00
#
_symmetry.space_group_name_H-M   'P 1'
#
loop_
_entity.id
_entity.type
_entity.pdbx_description
1 polymer ?
#
loop_
_entity_poly.entity_id
_entity_poly.type
_entity_poly.pdbx_seq_one_letter_code
_entity_poly.pdbx_strand_id
1 'polypeptide(L)'
;FRIGMAGAQGYFGVSPDLTIFGKVIAGGYPGAGGIGGKREYMKYLGAGLDSSGKKIHKALVGGTMTANPLSCCAGYFTLEEIERTNACQKAGQMGDRICAGLKELVKKHGLPFVVWNTGSICHLETVGTMHYQINWKKPWEIPTILGETGVRQKEMEHMGAAYMAEGLVTLAGSRLYTSAAYTPKMIDQALACFDRVFENVAVKAD
;
A
#
# COMPACT_ATOMS: atom_id res chain seq x y z
N PHE A 1 -2.73 -3.98 8.26
CA PHE A 1 -1.60 -3.75 9.20
C PHE A 1 -0.53 -2.80 8.65
N ARG A 2 -0.53 -2.47 7.35
CA ARG A 2 0.51 -1.60 6.76
C ARG A 2 0.49 -0.17 7.33
N ILE A 3 -0.69 0.37 7.61
CA ILE A 3 -0.87 1.76 8.10
C ILE A 3 -1.33 1.81 9.56
N GLY A 4 -1.51 0.67 10.22
CA GLY A 4 -1.88 0.56 11.62
C GLY A 4 -2.41 -0.81 11.99
N MET A 5 -2.40 -1.16 13.28
CA MET A 5 -2.91 -2.44 13.79
C MET A 5 -4.39 -2.66 13.45
N ALA A 6 -5.20 -1.63 13.52
CA ALA A 6 -6.60 -1.67 13.13
C ALA A 6 -6.82 -1.60 11.60
N GLY A 7 -5.74 -1.59 10.79
CA GLY A 7 -5.79 -1.50 9.34
C GLY A 7 -6.38 -0.18 8.82
N ALA A 8 -6.75 -0.16 7.55
CA ALA A 8 -7.35 1.02 6.93
C ALA A 8 -8.68 1.43 7.59
N GLN A 9 -9.46 0.47 8.07
CA GLN A 9 -10.72 0.77 8.76
C GLN A 9 -10.50 1.62 10.02
N GLY A 10 -9.49 1.31 10.83
CA GLY A 10 -9.14 2.11 12.00
C GLY A 10 -8.53 3.45 11.62
N TYR A 11 -7.72 3.49 10.59
CA TYR A 11 -7.10 4.72 10.10
C TYR A 11 -8.12 5.73 9.57
N PHE A 12 -9.11 5.28 8.81
CA PHE A 12 -10.16 6.14 8.22
C PHE A 12 -11.43 6.24 9.06
N GLY A 13 -11.51 5.58 10.22
CA GLY A 13 -12.68 5.61 11.08
C GLY A 13 -13.92 4.96 10.46
N VAL A 14 -13.76 3.96 9.60
CA VAL A 14 -14.86 3.25 8.95
C VAL A 14 -15.10 1.89 9.59
N SER A 15 -16.36 1.45 9.66
CA SER A 15 -16.76 0.14 10.19
C SER A 15 -17.40 -0.69 9.08
N PRO A 16 -16.63 -1.53 8.38
CA PRO A 16 -17.15 -2.38 7.31
C PRO A 16 -17.98 -3.54 7.87
N ASP A 17 -18.84 -4.11 7.03
CA ASP A 17 -19.59 -5.33 7.37
C ASP A 17 -18.68 -6.56 7.40
N LEU A 18 -17.74 -6.63 6.47
CA LEU A 18 -16.74 -7.69 6.36
C LEU A 18 -15.36 -7.10 6.10
N THR A 19 -14.33 -7.71 6.69
CA THR A 19 -12.92 -7.37 6.47
C THR A 19 -12.15 -8.62 6.06
N ILE A 20 -11.38 -8.53 4.99
CA ILE A 20 -10.51 -9.61 4.52
C ILE A 20 -9.08 -9.31 4.97
N PHE A 21 -8.45 -10.30 5.60
CA PHE A 21 -7.08 -10.24 6.08
C PHE A 21 -6.18 -11.14 5.23
N GLY A 22 -4.96 -10.67 4.95
CA GLY A 22 -3.97 -11.45 4.22
C GLY A 22 -2.55 -10.94 4.48
N LYS A 23 -1.60 -11.48 3.73
CA LYS A 23 -0.18 -11.10 3.78
C LYS A 23 0.44 -11.33 5.18
N VAL A 24 0.72 -10.27 5.93
CA VAL A 24 1.40 -10.31 7.22
C VAL A 24 0.71 -11.20 8.26
N ILE A 25 -0.59 -11.43 8.14
CA ILE A 25 -1.34 -12.33 9.04
C ILE A 25 -0.85 -13.80 8.97
N ALA A 26 -0.11 -14.15 7.92
CA ALA A 26 0.53 -15.46 7.76
C ALA A 26 1.98 -15.49 8.26
N GLY A 27 2.52 -14.39 8.80
CA GLY A 27 3.91 -14.32 9.25
C GLY A 27 4.94 -14.60 8.16
N GLY A 28 4.58 -14.39 6.89
CA GLY A 28 5.43 -14.71 5.72
C GLY A 28 5.25 -16.12 5.16
N TYR A 29 4.47 -16.99 5.82
CA TYR A 29 4.18 -18.34 5.34
C TYR A 29 2.94 -18.37 4.41
N PRO A 30 2.85 -19.35 3.50
CA PRO A 30 1.72 -19.48 2.58
C PRO A 30 0.47 -20.06 3.26
N GLY A 31 -0.70 -19.86 2.63
CA GLY A 31 -1.93 -20.55 2.99
C GLY A 31 -2.63 -20.03 4.25
N ALA A 32 -2.32 -18.83 4.71
CA ALA A 32 -3.09 -18.19 5.76
C ALA A 32 -3.70 -16.87 5.30
N GLY A 33 -4.88 -16.63 5.77
CA GLY A 33 -5.66 -15.43 5.61
C GLY A 33 -6.86 -15.52 6.55
N GLY A 34 -7.68 -14.50 6.56
CA GLY A 34 -8.85 -14.47 7.41
C GLY A 34 -9.93 -13.57 6.87
N ILE A 35 -11.13 -13.81 7.37
CA ILE A 35 -12.26 -12.91 7.23
C ILE A 35 -12.84 -12.64 8.62
N GLY A 36 -13.10 -11.39 8.89
CA GLY A 36 -13.78 -10.93 10.10
C GLY A 36 -14.95 -10.04 9.74
N GLY A 37 -15.89 -9.88 10.66
CA GLY A 37 -17.01 -9.00 10.41
C GLY A 37 -18.17 -9.16 11.36
N LYS A 38 -19.28 -8.55 11.01
CA LYS A 38 -20.51 -8.56 11.79
C LYS A 38 -21.05 -10.00 11.94
N ARG A 39 -21.57 -10.30 13.13
CA ARG A 39 -22.10 -11.64 13.47
C ARG A 39 -23.16 -12.13 12.48
N GLU A 40 -23.97 -11.24 11.96
CA GLU A 40 -25.03 -11.58 10.99
C GLU A 40 -24.49 -12.19 9.69
N TYR A 41 -23.26 -11.88 9.30
CA TYR A 41 -22.59 -12.49 8.14
C TYR A 41 -21.70 -13.66 8.56
N MET A 42 -20.95 -13.49 9.65
CA MET A 42 -20.00 -14.51 10.11
C MET A 42 -20.65 -15.82 10.54
N LYS A 43 -21.95 -15.79 10.92
CA LYS A 43 -22.71 -17.01 11.27
C LYS A 43 -22.72 -18.04 10.14
N TYR A 44 -22.62 -17.62 8.88
CA TYR A 44 -22.60 -18.54 7.74
C TYR A 44 -21.26 -19.30 7.57
N LEU A 45 -20.23 -18.96 8.32
CA LEU A 45 -18.99 -19.73 8.36
C LEU A 45 -19.05 -20.92 9.33
N GLY A 46 -19.99 -20.89 10.27
CA GLY A 46 -20.23 -21.96 11.24
C GLY A 46 -21.32 -22.94 10.80
N ALA A 47 -21.31 -24.12 11.40
CA ALA A 47 -22.45 -25.03 11.35
C ALA A 47 -23.37 -24.73 12.55
N GLY A 48 -24.69 -24.82 12.38
CA GLY A 48 -25.62 -24.60 13.47
C GLY A 48 -27.06 -24.44 13.02
N LEU A 49 -27.90 -24.07 13.98
CA LEU A 49 -29.31 -23.72 13.77
C LEU A 49 -29.43 -22.20 13.98
N ASP A 50 -30.33 -21.57 13.24
CA ASP A 50 -30.72 -20.18 13.48
C ASP A 50 -31.63 -20.06 14.70
N SER A 51 -32.04 -18.85 15.04
CA SER A 51 -32.95 -18.59 16.16
C SER A 51 -34.35 -19.25 16.03
N SER A 52 -34.71 -19.68 14.84
CA SER A 52 -35.95 -20.40 14.56
C SER A 52 -35.79 -21.94 14.61
N GLY A 53 -34.57 -22.44 14.88
CA GLY A 53 -34.25 -23.87 14.87
C GLY A 53 -33.99 -24.42 13.45
N LYS A 54 -33.93 -23.58 12.43
CA LYS A 54 -33.66 -23.99 11.06
C LYS A 54 -32.15 -24.07 10.81
N LYS A 55 -31.72 -25.10 10.07
CA LYS A 55 -30.32 -25.30 9.71
C LYS A 55 -29.77 -24.12 8.91
N ILE A 56 -28.67 -23.52 9.38
CA ILE A 56 -27.93 -22.47 8.67
C ILE A 56 -27.26 -23.11 7.45
N HIS A 57 -27.47 -22.54 6.28
CA HIS A 57 -26.71 -22.90 5.09
C HIS A 57 -25.30 -22.36 5.23
N LYS A 58 -24.33 -23.26 5.43
CA LYS A 58 -22.92 -22.91 5.62
C LYS A 58 -22.30 -22.45 4.30
N ALA A 59 -21.57 -21.35 4.32
CA ALA A 59 -20.68 -20.96 3.24
C ALA A 59 -19.52 -21.96 3.14
N LEU A 60 -19.18 -22.37 1.93
CA LEU A 60 -18.04 -23.25 1.71
C LEU A 60 -16.75 -22.45 1.87
N VAL A 61 -15.98 -22.81 2.89
CA VAL A 61 -14.63 -22.30 3.12
C VAL A 61 -13.71 -23.51 3.20
N GLY A 62 -12.73 -23.57 2.32
CA GLY A 62 -11.83 -24.71 2.31
C GLY A 62 -10.69 -24.55 1.32
N GLY A 63 -9.69 -25.37 1.51
CA GLY A 63 -8.46 -25.47 0.74
C GLY A 63 -7.45 -26.26 1.55
N THR A 64 -6.65 -27.10 0.91
CA THR A 64 -5.71 -28.00 1.60
C THR A 64 -4.76 -27.28 2.56
N MET A 65 -4.31 -26.09 2.19
CA MET A 65 -3.37 -25.29 2.97
C MET A 65 -4.06 -24.19 3.80
N THR A 66 -5.38 -24.08 3.75
CA THR A 66 -6.12 -23.02 4.44
C THR A 66 -5.99 -23.16 5.95
N ALA A 67 -5.59 -22.07 6.61
CA ALA A 67 -5.45 -21.97 8.06
C ALA A 67 -4.55 -23.07 8.65
N ASN A 68 -3.50 -23.48 7.95
CA ASN A 68 -2.58 -24.48 8.48
C ASN A 68 -1.90 -23.98 9.77
N PRO A 69 -1.62 -24.86 10.74
CA PRO A 69 -1.14 -24.47 12.07
C PRO A 69 0.18 -23.69 12.03
N LEU A 70 1.10 -24.01 11.12
CA LEU A 70 2.39 -23.34 11.00
C LEU A 70 2.22 -21.86 10.63
N SER A 71 1.43 -21.58 9.58
CA SER A 71 1.17 -20.21 9.13
C SER A 71 0.36 -19.40 10.15
N CYS A 72 -0.59 -20.04 10.85
CA CYS A 72 -1.35 -19.39 11.91
C CYS A 72 -0.46 -19.05 13.12
N CYS A 73 0.41 -19.96 13.52
CA CYS A 73 1.36 -19.74 14.62
C CYS A 73 2.35 -18.61 14.27
N ALA A 74 2.95 -18.65 13.09
CA ALA A 74 3.85 -17.61 12.63
C ALA A 74 3.15 -16.24 12.54
N GLY A 75 1.90 -16.22 12.06
CA GLY A 75 1.07 -15.02 12.00
C GLY A 75 0.79 -14.44 13.38
N TYR A 76 0.43 -15.29 14.34
CA TYR A 76 0.16 -14.87 15.71
C TYR A 76 1.39 -14.14 16.30
N PHE A 77 2.56 -14.76 16.32
CA PHE A 77 3.77 -14.14 16.84
C PHE A 77 4.21 -12.90 16.06
N THR A 78 3.97 -12.88 14.76
CA THR A 78 4.24 -11.69 13.95
C THR A 78 3.35 -10.52 14.35
N LEU A 79 2.07 -10.74 14.59
CA LEU A 79 1.16 -9.69 15.03
C LEU A 79 1.49 -9.18 16.43
N GLU A 80 1.82 -10.07 17.37
CA GLU A 80 2.31 -9.67 18.70
C GLU A 80 3.57 -8.80 18.60
N GLU A 81 4.51 -9.18 17.73
CA GLU A 81 5.75 -8.41 17.56
C GLU A 81 5.50 -7.05 16.88
N ILE A 82 4.59 -6.97 15.91
CA ILE A 82 4.18 -5.70 15.29
C ILE A 82 3.61 -4.74 16.33
N GLU A 83 2.74 -5.24 17.21
CA GLU A 83 2.15 -4.46 18.29
C GLU A 83 3.20 -4.05 19.32
N ARG A 84 3.97 -5.00 19.85
CA ARG A 84 5.01 -4.78 20.86
C ARG A 84 6.05 -3.75 20.45
N THR A 85 6.41 -3.74 19.17
CA THR A 85 7.44 -2.83 18.63
C THR A 85 6.91 -1.53 18.06
N ASN A 86 5.59 -1.35 18.00
CA ASN A 86 4.92 -0.24 17.27
C ASN A 86 5.39 -0.15 15.81
N ALA A 87 5.56 -1.31 15.15
CA ALA A 87 6.18 -1.39 13.83
C ALA A 87 5.44 -0.57 12.76
N CYS A 88 4.11 -0.53 12.80
CA CYS A 88 3.31 0.27 11.86
C CYS A 88 3.63 1.78 11.98
N GLN A 89 3.73 2.28 13.21
CA GLN A 89 4.05 3.69 13.47
C GLN A 89 5.47 4.03 13.05
N LYS A 90 6.45 3.18 13.39
CA LYS A 90 7.86 3.37 12.96
C LYS A 90 7.99 3.38 11.44
N ALA A 91 7.33 2.44 10.77
CA ALA A 91 7.29 2.40 9.30
C ALA A 91 6.66 3.68 8.72
N GLY A 92 5.57 4.17 9.33
CA GLY A 92 4.90 5.41 8.94
C GLY A 92 5.81 6.64 9.07
N GLN A 93 6.56 6.77 10.18
CA GLN A 93 7.52 7.85 10.38
C GLN A 93 8.61 7.87 9.30
N MET A 94 9.07 6.70 8.84
CA MET A 94 10.00 6.63 7.71
C MET A 94 9.33 7.02 6.39
N GLY A 95 8.04 6.69 6.24
CA GLY A 95 7.22 7.16 5.11
C GLY A 95 7.08 8.68 5.07
N ASP A 96 6.79 9.30 6.22
CA ASP A 96 6.70 10.76 6.34
C ASP A 96 8.04 11.42 6.00
N ARG A 97 9.16 10.87 6.52
CA ARG A 97 10.50 11.38 6.26
C ARG A 97 10.87 11.33 4.77
N ILE A 98 10.68 10.19 4.11
CA ILE A 98 11.02 10.07 2.68
C ILE A 98 10.14 10.98 1.83
N CYS A 99 8.84 11.08 2.11
CA CYS A 99 7.95 11.95 1.36
C CYS A 99 8.25 13.43 1.58
N ALA A 100 8.63 13.83 2.77
CA ALA A 100 9.10 15.21 3.03
C ALA A 100 10.35 15.52 2.20
N GLY A 101 11.35 14.64 2.25
CA GLY A 101 12.58 14.82 1.45
C GLY A 101 12.33 14.83 -0.05
N LEU A 102 11.47 13.93 -0.56
CA LEU A 102 11.10 13.92 -1.98
C LEU A 102 10.39 15.20 -2.42
N LYS A 103 9.52 15.78 -1.60
CA LYS A 103 8.89 17.09 -1.89
C LYS A 103 9.91 18.20 -2.03
N GLU A 104 10.92 18.23 -1.17
CA GLU A 104 12.02 19.20 -1.27
C GLU A 104 12.86 18.99 -2.54
N LEU A 105 13.15 17.72 -2.90
CA LEU A 105 13.87 17.42 -4.13
C LEU A 105 13.08 17.80 -5.38
N VAL A 106 11.79 17.50 -5.42
CA VAL A 106 10.89 17.91 -6.51
C VAL A 106 10.92 19.44 -6.69
N LYS A 107 10.83 20.17 -5.58
CA LYS A 107 10.93 21.64 -5.58
C LYS A 107 12.32 22.12 -6.03
N LYS A 108 13.39 21.52 -5.52
CA LYS A 108 14.79 21.84 -5.87
C LYS A 108 15.03 21.76 -7.37
N HIS A 109 14.53 20.71 -8.02
CA HIS A 109 14.72 20.46 -9.45
C HIS A 109 13.62 21.04 -10.34
N GLY A 110 12.61 21.72 -9.78
CA GLY A 110 11.49 22.30 -10.53
C GLY A 110 10.64 21.27 -11.29
N LEU A 111 10.53 20.03 -10.77
CA LEU A 111 9.85 18.94 -11.45
C LEU A 111 8.33 18.97 -11.21
N PRO A 112 7.52 18.61 -12.21
CA PRO A 112 6.05 18.54 -12.05
C PRO A 112 5.57 17.26 -11.36
N PHE A 113 6.37 16.73 -10.44
CA PHE A 113 6.07 15.47 -9.77
C PHE A 113 5.19 15.69 -8.54
N VAL A 114 4.35 14.71 -8.23
CA VAL A 114 3.45 14.73 -7.07
C VAL A 114 3.90 13.69 -6.06
N VAL A 115 4.08 14.12 -4.81
CA VAL A 115 4.52 13.25 -3.71
C VAL A 115 3.52 13.28 -2.58
N TRP A 116 3.07 12.11 -2.16
CA TRP A 116 2.17 11.96 -1.02
C TRP A 116 2.33 10.59 -0.35
N ASN A 117 1.85 10.44 0.87
CA ASN A 117 1.85 9.18 1.58
C ASN A 117 0.62 9.00 2.49
N THR A 118 0.36 7.76 2.82
CA THR A 118 -0.52 7.36 3.91
C THR A 118 0.27 6.40 4.79
N GLY A 119 0.84 6.93 5.86
CA GLY A 119 1.77 6.19 6.69
C GLY A 119 2.96 5.66 5.88
N SER A 120 3.17 4.34 5.91
CA SER A 120 4.28 3.67 5.23
C SER A 120 4.05 3.42 3.73
N ILE A 121 2.92 3.83 3.18
CA ILE A 121 2.62 3.75 1.75
C ILE A 121 2.89 5.11 1.14
N CYS A 122 3.95 5.22 0.35
CA CYS A 122 4.38 6.46 -0.27
C CYS A 122 4.23 6.38 -1.78
N HIS A 123 3.89 7.50 -2.39
CA HIS A 123 3.76 7.65 -3.82
C HIS A 123 4.62 8.80 -4.32
N LEU A 124 5.32 8.54 -5.42
CA LEU A 124 6.04 9.50 -6.21
C LEU A 124 5.52 9.42 -7.64
N GLU A 125 4.58 10.28 -7.99
CA GLU A 125 3.94 10.30 -9.29
C GLU A 125 4.72 11.23 -10.22
N THR A 126 5.50 10.66 -11.13
CA THR A 126 6.38 11.41 -12.03
C THR A 126 5.65 11.95 -13.26
N VAL A 127 4.61 11.27 -13.70
CA VAL A 127 3.78 11.67 -14.86
C VAL A 127 2.28 11.58 -14.55
N GLY A 128 1.91 11.41 -13.29
CA GLY A 128 0.53 11.50 -12.82
C GLY A 128 -0.41 10.43 -13.37
N THR A 129 0.03 9.15 -13.45
CA THR A 129 -0.85 8.05 -13.85
C THR A 129 -1.98 7.78 -12.88
N MET A 130 -1.77 8.07 -11.60
CA MET A 130 -2.77 7.90 -10.55
C MET A 130 -3.37 9.24 -10.10
N HIS A 131 -2.72 10.35 -10.45
CA HIS A 131 -3.15 11.69 -10.08
C HIS A 131 -3.68 12.43 -11.30
N TYR A 132 -4.94 12.22 -11.60
CA TYR A 132 -5.64 12.97 -12.65
C TYR A 132 -6.32 14.19 -12.06
N GLN A 133 -6.00 15.36 -12.60
CA GLN A 133 -6.79 16.56 -12.34
C GLN A 133 -8.06 16.53 -13.19
N ILE A 134 -9.08 15.82 -12.70
CA ILE A 134 -10.36 15.76 -13.38
C ILE A 134 -11.13 17.04 -13.11
N ASN A 135 -11.34 17.83 -14.15
CA ASN A 135 -12.25 18.97 -14.08
C ASN A 135 -13.69 18.52 -14.35
N TRP A 136 -14.45 18.30 -13.28
CA TRP A 136 -15.85 17.87 -13.38
C TRP A 136 -16.76 18.83 -14.14
N LYS A 137 -16.33 20.09 -14.35
CA LYS A 137 -17.05 21.05 -15.21
C LYS A 137 -16.81 20.80 -16.69
N LYS A 138 -15.84 19.94 -17.05
CA LYS A 138 -15.47 19.59 -18.43
C LYS A 138 -15.36 18.07 -18.60
N PRO A 139 -16.44 17.32 -18.42
CA PRO A 139 -16.42 15.86 -18.48
C PRO A 139 -15.96 15.29 -19.83
N TRP A 140 -16.04 16.07 -20.90
CA TRP A 140 -15.57 15.67 -22.23
C TRP A 140 -14.04 15.54 -22.34
N GLU A 141 -13.26 16.07 -21.40
CA GLU A 141 -11.79 15.90 -21.34
C GLU A 141 -11.41 14.52 -20.76
N ILE A 142 -12.31 13.84 -20.05
CA ILE A 142 -12.04 12.55 -19.39
C ILE A 142 -11.57 11.46 -20.39
N PRO A 143 -12.17 11.25 -21.57
CA PRO A 143 -11.70 10.25 -22.50
C PRO A 143 -10.26 10.48 -22.97
N THR A 144 -9.87 11.74 -23.20
CA THR A 144 -8.51 12.11 -23.60
C THR A 144 -7.52 11.79 -22.46
N ILE A 145 -7.85 12.16 -21.22
CA ILE A 145 -7.05 11.89 -20.04
C ILE A 145 -6.86 10.37 -19.86
N LEU A 146 -7.92 9.59 -20.02
CA LEU A 146 -7.85 8.13 -19.93
C LEU A 146 -7.05 7.51 -21.09
N GLY A 147 -7.09 8.09 -22.27
CA GLY A 147 -6.31 7.67 -23.44
C GLY A 147 -4.80 7.80 -23.23
N GLU A 148 -4.36 8.76 -22.42
CA GLU A 148 -2.95 8.98 -22.10
C GLU A 148 -2.38 7.96 -21.10
N THR A 149 -3.22 7.16 -20.42
CA THR A 149 -2.80 6.25 -19.33
C THR A 149 -1.68 5.31 -19.76
N GLY A 150 -1.77 4.75 -20.98
CA GLY A 150 -0.76 3.81 -21.47
C GLY A 150 0.61 4.45 -21.72
N VAL A 151 0.64 5.70 -22.16
CA VAL A 151 1.88 6.48 -22.35
C VAL A 151 2.49 6.79 -20.99
N ARG A 152 1.70 7.31 -20.07
CA ARG A 152 2.12 7.67 -18.71
C ARG A 152 2.64 6.45 -17.94
N GLN A 153 2.05 5.27 -18.14
CA GLN A 153 2.54 4.04 -17.53
C GLN A 153 3.95 3.67 -18.01
N LYS A 154 4.21 3.77 -19.32
CA LYS A 154 5.56 3.52 -19.87
C LYS A 154 6.59 4.49 -19.33
N GLU A 155 6.24 5.74 -19.21
CA GLU A 155 7.12 6.78 -18.63
C GLU A 155 7.46 6.48 -17.17
N MET A 156 6.47 6.02 -16.37
CA MET A 156 6.72 5.57 -15.01
C MET A 156 7.65 4.35 -14.95
N GLU A 157 7.51 3.40 -15.87
CA GLU A 157 8.40 2.24 -15.97
C GLU A 157 9.83 2.66 -16.26
N HIS A 158 10.03 3.62 -17.17
CA HIS A 158 11.36 4.19 -17.46
C HIS A 158 11.95 4.88 -16.23
N MET A 159 11.16 5.67 -15.49
CA MET A 159 11.62 6.27 -14.24
C MET A 159 11.94 5.20 -13.19
N GLY A 160 11.14 4.14 -13.12
CA GLY A 160 11.43 2.98 -12.24
C GLY A 160 12.75 2.30 -12.57
N ALA A 161 13.10 2.19 -13.86
CA ALA A 161 14.41 1.68 -14.29
C ALA A 161 15.56 2.62 -13.91
N ALA A 162 15.36 3.93 -14.02
CA ALA A 162 16.36 4.92 -13.58
C ALA A 162 16.60 4.84 -12.07
N TYR A 163 15.53 4.72 -11.26
CA TYR A 163 15.65 4.50 -9.82
C TYR A 163 16.42 3.22 -9.50
N MET A 164 16.11 2.14 -10.22
CA MET A 164 16.78 0.86 -10.02
C MET A 164 18.29 0.93 -10.36
N ALA A 165 18.66 1.65 -11.39
CA ALA A 165 20.06 1.89 -11.75
C ALA A 165 20.85 2.60 -10.63
N GLU A 166 20.17 3.44 -9.84
CA GLU A 166 20.73 4.10 -8.66
C GLU A 166 20.57 3.29 -7.36
N GLY A 167 20.11 2.04 -7.45
CA GLY A 167 19.99 1.14 -6.32
C GLY A 167 18.67 1.25 -5.55
N LEU A 168 17.66 1.91 -6.10
CA LEU A 168 16.33 2.06 -5.51
C LEU A 168 15.33 1.12 -6.16
N VAL A 169 14.66 0.30 -5.37
CA VAL A 169 13.57 -0.57 -5.85
C VAL A 169 12.24 0.09 -5.54
N THR A 170 11.50 0.44 -6.58
CA THR A 170 10.14 0.98 -6.49
C THR A 170 9.14 -0.02 -7.07
N LEU A 171 7.91 0.00 -6.61
CA LEU A 171 6.84 -0.80 -7.21
C LEU A 171 6.20 0.00 -8.36
N ALA A 172 6.33 -0.53 -9.58
CA ALA A 172 5.82 0.09 -10.80
C ALA A 172 6.27 1.55 -11.01
N GLY A 173 7.51 1.88 -10.61
CA GLY A 173 8.09 3.21 -10.80
C GLY A 173 7.53 4.34 -9.93
N SER A 174 6.46 4.10 -9.17
CA SER A 174 5.79 5.18 -8.41
C SER A 174 5.58 4.89 -6.93
N ARG A 175 5.44 3.63 -6.52
CA ARG A 175 5.12 3.29 -5.14
C ARG A 175 6.34 2.87 -4.34
N LEU A 176 6.45 3.44 -3.15
CA LEU A 176 7.48 3.14 -2.18
C LEU A 176 6.81 2.61 -0.91
N TYR A 177 7.40 1.60 -0.30
CA TYR A 177 6.94 1.08 0.97
C TYR A 177 8.06 1.16 1.98
N THR A 178 7.80 1.81 3.09
CA THR A 178 8.73 1.84 4.22
C THR A 178 8.42 0.74 5.22
N SER A 179 9.41 0.40 6.02
CA SER A 179 9.28 -0.63 7.05
C SER A 179 9.92 -0.18 8.36
N ALA A 180 9.59 -0.88 9.45
CA ALA A 180 10.19 -0.63 10.77
C ALA A 180 11.69 -0.95 10.83
N ALA A 181 12.23 -1.66 9.83
CA ALA A 181 13.67 -1.93 9.72
C ALA A 181 14.46 -0.76 9.12
N TYR A 182 13.78 0.22 8.54
CA TYR A 182 14.46 1.38 7.97
C TYR A 182 14.91 2.35 9.05
N THR A 183 16.10 2.91 8.84
CA THR A 183 16.66 3.96 9.69
C THR A 183 16.63 5.30 8.98
N PRO A 184 16.68 6.43 9.70
CA PRO A 184 16.82 7.75 9.09
C PRO A 184 17.97 7.82 8.09
N LYS A 185 19.13 7.23 8.41
CA LYS A 185 20.28 7.17 7.52
C LYS A 185 19.99 6.47 6.19
N MET A 186 19.23 5.35 6.21
CA MET A 186 18.83 4.66 4.97
C MET A 186 17.90 5.53 4.13
N ILE A 187 17.00 6.28 4.75
CA ILE A 187 16.12 7.21 4.05
C ILE A 187 16.94 8.34 3.42
N ASP A 188 17.92 8.89 4.13
CA ASP A 188 18.78 9.95 3.60
C ASP A 188 19.64 9.44 2.40
N GLN A 189 20.12 8.21 2.47
CA GLN A 189 20.79 7.55 1.35
C GLN A 189 19.86 7.38 0.14
N ALA A 190 18.61 6.95 0.37
CA ALA A 190 17.63 6.83 -0.69
C ALA A 190 17.32 8.20 -1.34
N LEU A 191 17.17 9.25 -0.53
CA LEU A 191 16.95 10.60 -1.03
C LEU A 191 18.13 11.08 -1.88
N ALA A 192 19.37 10.77 -1.51
CA ALA A 192 20.54 11.11 -2.32
C ALA A 192 20.53 10.38 -3.69
N CYS A 193 20.02 9.15 -3.74
CA CYS A 193 19.83 8.43 -5.00
C CYS A 193 18.73 9.09 -5.86
N PHE A 194 17.60 9.46 -5.28
CA PHE A 194 16.57 10.23 -5.99
C PHE A 194 17.08 11.58 -6.51
N ASP A 195 17.89 12.27 -5.72
CA ASP A 195 18.48 13.56 -6.12
C ASP A 195 19.30 13.42 -7.40
N ARG A 196 20.16 12.40 -7.49
CA ARG A 196 20.95 12.12 -8.70
C ARG A 196 20.08 11.76 -9.92
N VAL A 197 19.00 11.02 -9.73
CA VAL A 197 18.06 10.72 -10.83
C VAL A 197 17.38 12.00 -11.28
N PHE A 198 16.89 12.82 -10.36
CA PHE A 198 16.15 14.06 -10.67
C PHE A 198 17.02 15.09 -11.37
N GLU A 199 18.31 15.14 -11.05
CA GLU A 199 19.29 16.01 -11.73
C GLU A 199 19.39 15.71 -13.24
N ASN A 200 19.15 14.45 -13.64
CA ASN A 200 19.23 13.99 -15.02
C ASN A 200 17.88 13.97 -15.75
N VAL A 201 16.81 14.36 -15.10
CA VAL A 201 15.48 14.41 -15.75
C VAL A 201 15.40 15.63 -16.63
N ALA A 202 15.30 15.42 -17.95
CA ALA A 202 15.03 16.51 -18.89
C ALA A 202 13.58 16.96 -18.74
N VAL A 203 13.38 18.16 -18.20
CA VAL A 203 12.07 18.83 -18.23
C VAL A 203 11.98 19.53 -19.58
N LYS A 204 11.05 19.10 -20.44
CA LYS A 204 10.71 19.90 -21.61
C LYS A 204 10.03 21.17 -21.08
N ALA A 205 10.67 22.30 -21.31
CA ALA A 205 10.00 23.58 -21.14
C ALA A 205 8.88 23.66 -22.17
N ASP A 206 7.65 23.87 -21.72
CA ASP A 206 6.50 24.17 -22.57
C ASP A 206 6.64 25.57 -23.21
#